data_e35dd5d49594c63f627d54dac8af00ff
#
_entry.id   e35dd5d49594c63f627d54dac8af00ff
#
_cell.length_a   1.000
_cell.length_b   1.000
_cell.length_c   1.000
_cell.angle_alpha   90.00
_cell.angle_beta   90.00
_cell.angle_gamma   90.00
#
_symmetry.space_group_name_H-M   'P 1'
#
loop_
_entity.id
_entity.type
_entity.pdbx_description
1 polymer ?
#
loop_
_entity_poly.entity_id
_entity_poly.type
_entity_poly.pdbx_seq_one_letter_code
_entity_poly.pdbx_strand_id
1 'polypeptide(L)'
;MSKIIGIDLGTTNSCVAVLEGGSATVIPNPEGNRTTPSVVAFKKGERIVGDAAKRQAITNPNTKSSVKRLMGTSEKTKLEDKEYTPEEISAMILSYMKDYAEKYLGDKVTKAVITVPAYFNDAQRQATKNAGKIAGLEVERIINEPTAAALAYGLDKQDKTQTILVYDLGGGTFDVSI
;
A
#
# COMPACT_ATOMS: atom_id res chain seq x y z
N MET A 1 -20.56 -12.27 -2.01
CA MET A 1 -19.34 -12.16 -2.86
C MET A 1 -18.28 -11.46 -2.05
N SER A 2 -17.03 -11.98 -1.98
CA SER A 2 -15.97 -11.28 -1.26
C SER A 2 -15.71 -9.93 -1.91
N LYS A 3 -15.55 -8.89 -1.09
CA LYS A 3 -15.29 -7.55 -1.60
C LYS A 3 -13.84 -7.43 -2.05
N ILE A 4 -13.63 -6.64 -3.11
CA ILE A 4 -12.29 -6.31 -3.63
C ILE A 4 -11.95 -4.91 -3.11
N ILE A 5 -10.75 -4.72 -2.59
CA ILE A 5 -10.24 -3.42 -2.18
C ILE A 5 -9.15 -2.94 -3.13
N GLY A 6 -9.06 -1.64 -3.32
CA GLY A 6 -7.94 -0.99 -3.99
C GLY A 6 -6.94 -0.52 -2.94
N ILE A 7 -5.66 -0.80 -3.13
CA ILE A 7 -4.59 -0.38 -2.22
C ILE A 7 -3.54 0.40 -3.00
N ASP A 8 -3.24 1.60 -2.55
CA ASP A 8 -2.02 2.30 -2.86
C ASP A 8 -1.00 2.03 -1.75
N LEU A 9 -0.01 1.17 -2.05
CA LEU A 9 1.08 0.86 -1.13
C LEU A 9 2.23 1.86 -1.35
N GLY A 10 2.11 3.05 -0.78
CA GLY A 10 3.06 4.15 -0.98
C GLY A 10 4.35 4.00 -0.17
N THR A 11 5.39 4.73 -0.56
CA THR A 11 6.70 4.74 0.14
C THR A 11 6.57 5.33 1.55
N THR A 12 5.83 6.42 1.68
CA THR A 12 5.65 7.15 2.95
C THR A 12 4.30 6.89 3.58
N ASN A 13 3.23 6.94 2.79
CA ASN A 13 1.86 6.70 3.22
C ASN A 13 1.18 5.75 2.25
N SER A 14 0.30 4.92 2.78
CA SER A 14 -0.55 4.01 2.03
C SER A 14 -2.02 4.39 2.18
N CYS A 15 -2.84 3.96 1.22
CA CYS A 15 -4.27 4.25 1.19
C CYS A 15 -5.04 3.01 0.77
N VAL A 16 -6.23 2.80 1.33
CA VAL A 16 -7.14 1.74 0.91
C VAL A 16 -8.52 2.31 0.60
N ALA A 17 -9.10 1.80 -0.47
CA ALA A 17 -10.42 2.22 -0.92
C ALA A 17 -11.26 1.01 -1.35
N VAL A 18 -12.56 1.20 -1.37
CA VAL A 18 -13.55 0.23 -1.84
C VAL A 18 -14.53 0.90 -2.79
N LEU A 19 -15.11 0.14 -3.69
CA LEU A 19 -16.21 0.62 -4.54
C LEU A 19 -17.54 0.41 -3.82
N GLU A 20 -18.22 1.50 -3.49
CA GLU A 20 -19.54 1.51 -2.84
C GLU A 20 -20.52 2.35 -3.67
N GLY A 21 -21.68 1.78 -4.02
CA GLY A 21 -22.69 2.49 -4.81
C GLY A 21 -22.20 3.03 -6.16
N GLY A 22 -21.16 2.42 -6.75
CA GLY A 22 -20.56 2.87 -8.01
C GLY A 22 -19.52 3.98 -7.87
N SER A 23 -19.19 4.40 -6.63
CA SER A 23 -18.18 5.41 -6.33
C SER A 23 -17.05 4.84 -5.47
N ALA A 24 -15.84 5.30 -5.71
CA ALA A 24 -14.69 4.90 -4.88
C ALA A 24 -14.73 5.66 -3.54
N THR A 25 -14.71 4.90 -2.44
CA THR A 25 -14.69 5.43 -1.07
C THR A 25 -13.37 5.05 -0.40
N VAL A 26 -12.61 6.04 0.05
CA VAL A 26 -11.40 5.81 0.85
C VAL A 26 -11.80 5.40 2.26
N ILE A 27 -11.29 4.27 2.72
CA ILE A 27 -11.54 3.74 4.06
C ILE A 27 -10.58 4.42 5.04
N PRO A 28 -11.09 5.13 6.07
CA PRO A 28 -10.22 5.72 7.07
C PRO A 28 -9.58 4.64 7.95
N ASN A 29 -8.35 4.91 8.39
CA ASN A 29 -7.68 4.04 9.34
C ASN A 29 -8.30 4.16 10.75
N PRO A 30 -7.91 3.32 11.73
CA PRO A 30 -8.47 3.37 13.08
C PRO A 30 -8.29 4.71 13.82
N GLU A 31 -7.39 5.57 13.36
CA GLU A 31 -7.17 6.91 13.91
C GLU A 31 -7.97 7.99 13.16
N GLY A 32 -8.81 7.60 12.20
CA GLY A 32 -9.67 8.50 11.41
C GLY A 32 -8.97 9.16 10.21
N ASN A 33 -7.71 8.82 9.93
CA ASN A 33 -6.97 9.37 8.80
C ASN A 33 -7.27 8.62 7.50
N ARG A 34 -7.33 9.34 6.37
CA ARG A 34 -7.54 8.75 5.04
C ARG A 34 -6.30 8.05 4.47
N THR A 35 -5.15 8.28 5.08
CA THR A 35 -3.89 7.62 4.75
C THR A 35 -3.28 6.99 5.99
N THR A 36 -2.54 5.91 5.79
CA THR A 36 -1.83 5.17 6.84
C THR A 36 -0.34 5.30 6.58
N PRO A 37 0.47 5.78 7.53
CA PRO A 37 1.93 5.77 7.38
C PRO A 37 2.46 4.37 7.07
N SER A 38 3.31 4.26 6.04
CA SER A 38 3.96 3.00 5.64
C SER A 38 5.14 2.69 6.59
N VAL A 39 4.83 2.57 7.87
CA VAL A 39 5.79 2.37 8.96
C VAL A 39 5.39 1.17 9.79
N VAL A 40 6.38 0.32 10.08
CA VAL A 40 6.24 -0.85 10.97
C VAL A 40 7.25 -0.73 12.10
N ALA A 41 6.83 -1.02 13.31
CA ALA A 41 7.70 -1.08 14.47
C ALA A 41 7.44 -2.36 15.28
N PHE A 42 8.45 -2.78 16.02
CA PHE A 42 8.32 -3.84 17.02
C PHE A 42 8.71 -3.30 18.39
N LYS A 43 7.97 -3.71 19.41
CA LYS A 43 8.26 -3.38 20.81
C LYS A 43 7.85 -4.56 21.70
N LYS A 44 8.83 -5.19 22.32
CA LYS A 44 8.63 -6.36 23.19
C LYS A 44 7.88 -7.51 22.50
N GLY A 45 8.23 -7.78 21.24
CA GLY A 45 7.59 -8.80 20.39
C GLY A 45 6.26 -8.40 19.78
N GLU A 46 5.69 -7.24 20.14
CA GLU A 46 4.44 -6.74 19.58
C GLU A 46 4.70 -5.93 18.30
N ARG A 47 3.95 -6.25 17.23
CA ARG A 47 3.99 -5.54 15.97
C ARG A 47 3.06 -4.33 16.00
N ILE A 48 3.58 -3.18 15.64
CA ILE A 48 2.87 -1.91 15.58
C ILE A 48 2.97 -1.37 14.15
N VAL A 49 1.89 -0.86 13.57
CA VAL A 49 1.83 -0.37 12.18
C VAL A 49 1.16 1.00 12.12
N GLY A 50 1.52 1.79 11.13
CA GLY A 50 0.86 3.05 10.81
C GLY A 50 1.25 4.19 11.74
N ASP A 51 0.28 5.00 12.15
CA ASP A 51 0.48 6.21 12.94
C ASP A 51 1.17 5.92 14.28
N ALA A 52 0.78 4.85 14.96
CA ALA A 52 1.39 4.44 16.23
C ALA A 52 2.88 4.07 16.07
N ALA A 53 3.24 3.40 14.98
CA ALA A 53 4.63 3.09 14.65
C ALA A 53 5.41 4.37 14.29
N LYS A 54 4.82 5.26 13.51
CA LYS A 54 5.45 6.53 13.11
C LYS A 54 5.76 7.42 14.31
N ARG A 55 4.86 7.52 15.29
CA ARG A 55 5.05 8.34 16.49
C ARG A 55 6.28 7.93 17.33
N GLN A 56 6.64 6.66 17.31
CA GLN A 56 7.79 6.16 18.07
C GLN A 56 9.07 5.99 17.23
N ALA A 57 9.05 6.36 15.96
CA ALA A 57 10.18 6.12 15.04
C ALA A 57 11.51 6.75 15.50
N ILE A 58 11.46 7.88 16.20
CA ILE A 58 12.68 8.55 16.70
C ILE A 58 13.28 7.82 17.91
N THR A 59 12.43 7.22 18.75
CA THR A 59 12.85 6.63 20.04
C THR A 59 12.95 5.11 20.00
N ASN A 60 12.33 4.46 19.01
CA ASN A 60 12.36 3.01 18.86
C ASN A 60 13.22 2.60 17.65
N PRO A 61 14.43 2.05 17.88
CA PRO A 61 15.33 1.63 16.79
C PRO A 61 14.75 0.45 15.97
N ASN A 62 13.80 -0.30 16.53
CA ASN A 62 13.10 -1.39 15.83
C ASN A 62 11.93 -0.86 14.99
N THR A 63 12.14 0.25 14.29
CA THR A 63 11.15 0.86 13.40
C THR A 63 11.69 0.93 11.98
N LYS A 64 10.90 0.46 11.03
CA LYS A 64 11.22 0.52 9.60
C LYS A 64 10.18 1.35 8.84
N SER A 65 10.66 2.32 8.08
CA SER A 65 9.91 3.10 7.11
C SER A 65 10.46 2.91 5.70
N SER A 66 9.75 3.39 4.70
CA SER A 66 10.20 3.45 3.29
C SER A 66 10.62 2.09 2.70
N VAL A 67 10.05 1.00 3.18
CA VAL A 67 10.40 -0.36 2.75
C VAL A 67 10.14 -0.60 1.25
N LYS A 68 9.24 0.15 0.64
CA LYS A 68 8.93 0.07 -0.80
C LYS A 68 10.18 0.25 -1.69
N ARG A 69 11.17 1.03 -1.23
CA ARG A 69 12.44 1.24 -1.94
C ARG A 69 13.29 -0.03 -2.04
N LEU A 70 13.04 -1.01 -1.18
CA LEU A 70 13.78 -2.26 -1.12
C LEU A 70 13.07 -3.41 -1.83
N MET A 71 11.86 -3.16 -2.37
CA MET A 71 11.08 -4.21 -3.06
C MET A 71 11.86 -4.78 -4.24
N GLY A 72 11.83 -6.11 -4.35
CA GLY A 72 12.56 -6.84 -5.40
C GLY A 72 14.06 -7.01 -5.13
N THR A 73 14.57 -6.60 -3.95
CA THR A 73 15.95 -6.86 -3.52
C THR A 73 16.01 -7.99 -2.51
N SER A 74 17.22 -8.52 -2.26
CA SER A 74 17.48 -9.52 -1.20
C SER A 74 17.83 -8.89 0.15
N GLU A 75 17.75 -7.56 0.27
CA GLU A 75 18.07 -6.85 1.51
C GLU A 75 17.08 -7.21 2.61
N LYS A 76 17.60 -7.50 3.80
CA LYS A 76 16.80 -7.79 4.98
C LYS A 76 16.91 -6.67 6.01
N THR A 77 15.84 -6.46 6.74
CA THR A 77 15.79 -5.51 7.85
C THR A 77 15.67 -6.29 9.16
N LYS A 78 16.60 -6.07 10.06
CA LYS A 78 16.53 -6.62 11.42
C LYS A 78 15.62 -5.74 12.28
N LEU A 79 14.60 -6.35 12.89
CA LEU A 79 13.70 -5.72 13.85
C LEU A 79 13.65 -6.64 15.09
N GLU A 80 14.09 -6.15 16.22
CA GLU A 80 14.39 -6.96 17.41
C GLU A 80 15.34 -8.12 17.08
N ASP A 81 14.96 -9.36 17.33
CA ASP A 81 15.79 -10.55 17.13
C ASP A 81 15.54 -11.26 15.78
N LYS A 82 14.71 -10.68 14.90
CA LYS A 82 14.34 -11.29 13.63
C LYS A 82 14.70 -10.43 12.43
N GLU A 83 15.04 -11.10 11.34
CA GLU A 83 15.23 -10.47 10.03
C GLU A 83 14.00 -10.66 9.16
N TYR A 84 13.60 -9.59 8.49
CA TYR A 84 12.44 -9.55 7.62
C TYR A 84 12.82 -9.10 6.23
N THR A 85 12.24 -9.73 5.22
CA THR A 85 12.33 -9.30 3.83
C THR A 85 11.45 -8.06 3.59
N PRO A 86 11.70 -7.30 2.51
CA PRO A 86 10.83 -6.19 2.12
C PRO A 86 9.37 -6.61 1.93
N GLU A 87 9.14 -7.80 1.36
CA GLU A 87 7.82 -8.37 1.17
C GLU A 87 7.11 -8.63 2.50
N GLU A 88 7.82 -9.19 3.49
CA GLU A 88 7.23 -9.45 4.81
C GLU A 88 6.85 -8.17 5.53
N ILE A 89 7.70 -7.13 5.49
CA ILE A 89 7.37 -5.83 6.11
C ILE A 89 6.20 -5.16 5.37
N SER A 90 6.20 -5.20 4.04
CA SER A 90 5.09 -4.69 3.23
C SER A 90 3.79 -5.44 3.52
N ALA A 91 3.86 -6.76 3.71
CA ALA A 91 2.72 -7.59 4.09
C ALA A 91 2.14 -7.21 5.46
N MET A 92 2.97 -6.76 6.41
CA MET A 92 2.48 -6.26 7.70
C MET A 92 1.62 -5.01 7.53
N ILE A 93 2.01 -4.11 6.63
CA ILE A 93 1.23 -2.91 6.30
C ILE A 93 -0.07 -3.32 5.61
N LEU A 94 0.00 -4.21 4.62
CA LEU A 94 -1.17 -4.70 3.90
C LEU A 94 -2.15 -5.43 4.83
N SER A 95 -1.65 -6.27 5.75
CA SER A 95 -2.50 -6.95 6.75
C SER A 95 -3.23 -5.96 7.63
N TYR A 96 -2.53 -4.92 8.12
CA TYR A 96 -3.14 -3.87 8.94
C TYR A 96 -4.26 -3.15 8.18
N MET A 97 -4.00 -2.82 6.89
CA MET A 97 -5.00 -2.16 6.03
C MET A 97 -6.19 -3.07 5.76
N LYS A 98 -5.96 -4.36 5.51
CA LYS A 98 -7.00 -5.38 5.37
C LYS A 98 -7.86 -5.47 6.63
N ASP A 99 -7.24 -5.52 7.81
CA ASP A 99 -7.95 -5.68 9.08
C ASP A 99 -8.93 -4.52 9.35
N TYR A 100 -8.53 -3.28 9.11
CA TYR A 100 -9.46 -2.18 9.30
C TYR A 100 -10.45 -2.02 8.15
N ALA A 101 -10.10 -2.44 6.93
CA ALA A 101 -11.04 -2.51 5.82
C ALA A 101 -12.16 -3.54 6.10
N GLU A 102 -11.82 -4.73 6.61
CA GLU A 102 -12.80 -5.74 7.04
C GLU A 102 -13.73 -5.21 8.14
N LYS A 103 -13.18 -4.47 9.11
CA LYS A 103 -13.99 -3.84 10.18
C LYS A 103 -14.95 -2.79 9.62
N TYR A 104 -14.48 -1.96 8.70
CA TYR A 104 -15.30 -0.93 8.04
C TYR A 104 -16.43 -1.55 7.23
N LEU A 105 -16.13 -2.61 6.47
CA LEU A 105 -17.08 -3.26 5.57
C LEU A 105 -18.02 -4.24 6.27
N GLY A 106 -17.68 -4.67 7.50
CA GLY A 106 -18.41 -5.73 8.22
C GLY A 106 -18.34 -7.09 7.51
N ASP A 107 -17.36 -7.30 6.62
CA ASP A 107 -17.23 -8.49 5.79
C ASP A 107 -15.75 -8.84 5.55
N LYS A 108 -15.49 -10.09 5.18
CA LYS A 108 -14.14 -10.55 4.84
C LYS A 108 -13.65 -9.97 3.51
N VAL A 109 -12.39 -9.57 3.51
CA VAL A 109 -11.68 -9.08 2.33
C VAL A 109 -10.62 -10.10 1.94
N THR A 110 -10.76 -10.69 0.77
CA THR A 110 -9.81 -11.70 0.27
C THR A 110 -9.08 -11.27 -0.98
N LYS A 111 -9.53 -10.22 -1.66
CA LYS A 111 -9.03 -9.78 -2.95
C LYS A 111 -8.62 -8.31 -2.94
N ALA A 112 -7.55 -8.00 -3.65
CA ALA A 112 -7.07 -6.64 -3.79
C ALA A 112 -6.53 -6.33 -5.18
N VAL A 113 -6.63 -5.05 -5.57
CA VAL A 113 -5.85 -4.44 -6.64
C VAL A 113 -4.83 -3.53 -5.97
N ILE A 114 -3.54 -3.66 -6.31
CA ILE A 114 -2.46 -2.89 -5.68
C ILE A 114 -1.75 -2.06 -6.73
N THR A 115 -1.46 -0.80 -6.42
CA THR A 115 -0.72 0.08 -7.31
C THR A 115 0.79 0.01 -7.08
N VAL A 116 1.55 0.25 -8.15
CA VAL A 116 3.00 0.33 -8.14
C VAL A 116 3.47 1.48 -9.04
N PRO A 117 4.65 2.06 -8.83
CA PRO A 117 5.23 3.02 -9.75
C PRO A 117 5.38 2.44 -11.15
N ALA A 118 5.22 3.28 -12.17
CA ALA A 118 5.31 2.83 -13.57
C ALA A 118 6.69 2.23 -13.91
N TYR A 119 7.76 2.72 -13.26
CA TYR A 119 9.13 2.26 -13.46
C TYR A 119 9.48 0.94 -12.74
N PHE A 120 8.59 0.39 -11.91
CA PHE A 120 8.85 -0.90 -11.25
C PHE A 120 9.09 -1.99 -12.28
N ASN A 121 10.19 -2.71 -12.12
CA ASN A 121 10.52 -3.89 -12.90
C ASN A 121 9.71 -5.12 -12.45
N ASP A 122 9.85 -6.23 -13.18
CA ASP A 122 9.08 -7.47 -12.91
C ASP A 122 9.38 -8.03 -11.52
N ALA A 123 10.63 -7.97 -11.04
CA ALA A 123 10.99 -8.44 -9.70
C ALA A 123 10.27 -7.63 -8.61
N GLN A 124 10.19 -6.31 -8.74
CA GLN A 124 9.51 -5.42 -7.81
C GLN A 124 7.99 -5.62 -7.83
N ARG A 125 7.41 -5.84 -9.01
CA ARG A 125 5.99 -6.16 -9.18
C ARG A 125 5.65 -7.51 -8.56
N GLN A 126 6.51 -8.52 -8.78
CA GLN A 126 6.33 -9.85 -8.19
C GLN A 126 6.47 -9.79 -6.66
N ALA A 127 7.43 -9.03 -6.12
CA ALA A 127 7.58 -8.80 -4.69
C ALA A 127 6.33 -8.15 -4.07
N THR A 128 5.69 -7.21 -4.78
CA THR A 128 4.43 -6.61 -4.36
C THR A 128 3.28 -7.63 -4.32
N LYS A 129 3.19 -8.51 -5.32
CA LYS A 129 2.22 -9.63 -5.30
C LYS A 129 2.48 -10.59 -4.15
N ASN A 130 3.76 -10.93 -3.89
CA ASN A 130 4.16 -11.79 -2.77
C ASN A 130 3.75 -11.19 -1.44
N ALA A 131 3.97 -9.89 -1.24
CA ALA A 131 3.54 -9.18 -0.04
C ALA A 131 2.02 -9.27 0.17
N GLY A 132 1.23 -9.09 -0.89
CA GLY A 132 -0.23 -9.28 -0.85
C GLY A 132 -0.61 -10.70 -0.43
N LYS A 133 0.04 -11.71 -1.02
CA LYS A 133 -0.20 -13.12 -0.69
C LYS A 133 0.15 -13.44 0.76
N ILE A 134 1.27 -12.93 1.27
CA ILE A 134 1.66 -13.09 2.69
C ILE A 134 0.62 -12.43 3.62
N ALA A 135 0.04 -11.30 3.20
CA ALA A 135 -1.04 -10.63 3.93
C ALA A 135 -2.41 -11.34 3.82
N GLY A 136 -2.49 -12.48 3.13
CA GLY A 136 -3.74 -13.22 2.92
C GLY A 136 -4.67 -12.55 1.92
N LEU A 137 -4.12 -11.85 0.92
CA LEU A 137 -4.86 -11.23 -0.18
C LEU A 137 -4.51 -11.92 -1.50
N GLU A 138 -5.53 -12.28 -2.27
CA GLU A 138 -5.39 -12.60 -3.68
C GLU A 138 -5.24 -11.27 -4.45
N VAL A 139 -4.05 -11.04 -5.01
CA VAL A 139 -3.78 -9.83 -5.78
C VAL A 139 -4.26 -10.03 -7.21
N GLU A 140 -5.45 -9.55 -7.50
CA GLU A 140 -6.10 -9.69 -8.81
C GLU A 140 -5.34 -8.94 -9.91
N ARG A 141 -4.85 -7.74 -9.60
CA ARG A 141 -4.06 -6.91 -10.52
C ARG A 141 -3.03 -6.06 -9.80
N ILE A 142 -1.93 -5.83 -10.49
CA ILE A 142 -0.99 -4.73 -10.22
C ILE A 142 -1.23 -3.68 -11.30
N ILE A 143 -1.46 -2.45 -10.89
CA ILE A 143 -1.73 -1.30 -11.79
C ILE A 143 -0.67 -0.24 -11.54
N ASN A 144 -0.24 0.46 -12.59
CA ASN A 144 0.66 1.58 -12.44
C ASN A 144 -0.04 2.76 -11.74
N GLU A 145 0.64 3.41 -10.80
CA GLU A 145 0.12 4.57 -10.05
C GLU A 145 -0.41 5.68 -10.97
N PRO A 146 0.32 6.12 -12.03
CA PRO A 146 -0.21 7.13 -12.94
C PRO A 146 -1.45 6.66 -13.72
N THR A 147 -1.53 5.36 -14.08
CA THR A 147 -2.72 4.79 -14.72
C THR A 147 -3.91 4.82 -13.77
N ALA A 148 -3.71 4.44 -12.51
CA ALA A 148 -4.76 4.48 -11.49
C ALA A 148 -5.26 5.91 -11.25
N ALA A 149 -4.36 6.89 -11.20
CA ALA A 149 -4.71 8.31 -11.06
C ALA A 149 -5.54 8.81 -12.26
N ALA A 150 -5.15 8.47 -13.49
CA ALA A 150 -5.88 8.82 -14.70
C ALA A 150 -7.30 8.22 -14.71
N LEU A 151 -7.43 6.93 -14.34
CA LEU A 151 -8.74 6.27 -14.22
C LEU A 151 -9.61 6.91 -13.13
N ALA A 152 -9.04 7.24 -11.98
CA ALA A 152 -9.76 7.90 -10.89
C ALA A 152 -10.28 9.28 -11.28
N TYR A 153 -9.58 9.97 -12.17
CA TYR A 153 -10.02 11.25 -12.73
C TYR A 153 -11.12 11.12 -13.80
N GLY A 154 -11.44 9.89 -14.23
CA GLY A 154 -12.51 9.61 -15.20
C GLY A 154 -12.10 9.82 -16.65
N LEU A 155 -10.81 9.78 -16.95
CA LEU A 155 -10.28 10.00 -18.31
C LEU A 155 -10.60 8.85 -19.27
N ASP A 156 -10.90 7.66 -18.76
CA ASP A 156 -11.38 6.49 -19.52
C ASP A 156 -12.79 6.67 -20.09
N LYS A 157 -13.55 7.66 -19.58
CA LYS A 157 -14.95 7.92 -19.96
C LYS A 157 -15.11 9.04 -20.99
N GLN A 158 -14.00 9.53 -21.54
CA GLN A 158 -14.01 10.61 -22.53
C GLN A 158 -13.83 10.06 -23.95
N ASP A 159 -14.74 10.39 -24.86
CA ASP A 159 -14.69 9.99 -26.28
C ASP A 159 -13.61 10.72 -27.10
N LYS A 160 -12.50 11.11 -26.47
CA LYS A 160 -11.42 11.86 -27.10
C LYS A 160 -10.07 11.23 -26.78
N THR A 161 -9.23 11.10 -27.81
CA THR A 161 -7.81 10.80 -27.61
C THR A 161 -7.11 12.00 -26.97
N GLN A 162 -6.47 11.76 -25.81
CA GLN A 162 -5.77 12.81 -25.06
C GLN A 162 -4.40 12.33 -24.66
N THR A 163 -3.43 13.23 -24.66
CA THR A 163 -2.13 13.03 -23.99
C THR A 163 -2.24 13.64 -22.60
N ILE A 164 -1.97 12.83 -21.57
CA ILE A 164 -2.12 13.21 -20.18
C ILE A 164 -0.77 13.18 -19.50
N LEU A 165 -0.46 14.22 -18.74
CA LEU A 165 0.68 14.25 -17.85
C LEU A 165 0.19 14.05 -16.41
N VAL A 166 0.69 13.00 -15.75
CA VAL A 166 0.47 12.76 -14.33
C VAL A 166 1.71 13.23 -13.57
N TYR A 167 1.49 14.17 -12.66
CA TYR A 167 2.50 14.72 -11.77
C TYR A 167 2.23 14.17 -10.36
N ASP A 168 3.04 13.21 -9.92
CA ASP A 168 2.90 12.56 -8.62
C ASP A 168 4.01 13.02 -7.66
N LEU A 169 3.65 13.86 -6.69
CA LEU A 169 4.53 14.34 -5.63
C LEU A 169 4.14 13.69 -4.31
N GLY A 170 4.80 12.59 -3.97
CA GLY A 170 4.62 11.87 -2.71
C GLY A 170 5.48 12.44 -1.57
N GLY A 171 5.36 11.81 -0.39
CA GLY A 171 6.14 12.20 0.81
C GLY A 171 7.62 11.78 0.76
N GLY A 172 8.05 10.99 -0.23
CA GLY A 172 9.41 10.48 -0.35
C GLY A 172 9.88 10.25 -1.78
N THR A 173 9.00 10.40 -2.76
CA THR A 173 9.28 10.23 -4.19
C THR A 173 8.57 11.31 -4.99
N PHE A 174 9.08 11.56 -6.17
CA PHE A 174 8.48 12.43 -7.18
C PHE A 174 8.54 11.72 -8.53
N ASP A 175 7.40 11.56 -9.17
CA ASP A 175 7.27 10.85 -10.44
C ASP A 175 6.45 11.65 -11.44
N VAL A 176 6.89 11.65 -12.69
CA VAL A 176 6.17 12.23 -13.83
C VAL A 176 5.98 11.17 -14.89
N SER A 177 4.76 11.04 -15.38
CA SER A 177 4.37 10.09 -16.43
C SER A 177 3.53 10.79 -17.49
N ILE A 178 3.70 10.42 -18.74
CA ILE A 178 2.92 10.90 -19.89
C ILE A 178 2.29 9.70 -20.59
#